data_3f6a8bcb4d74a968b2402a06ec33f5bb
#
_entry.id   3f6a8bcb4d74a968b2402a06ec33f5bb
#
_cell.length_a   1.000
_cell.length_b   1.000
_cell.length_c   1.000
_cell.angle_alpha   90.00
_cell.angle_beta   90.00
_cell.angle_gamma   90.00
#
_symmetry.space_group_name_H-M   'P 1'
#
loop_
_entity.id
_entity.type
_entity.pdbx_description
1 polymer ?
#
loop_
_entity_poly.entity_id
_entity_poly.type
_entity_poly.pdbx_seq_one_letter_code
_entity_poly.pdbx_strand_id
1 'polypeptide(L)'
;VESPLIAERISNAEIVITNKTPISRTTIDKCPNIRLIAVLATGYNVVDYNYAAEKGIPVVNVPTYGTASVSQFSIALLLEICHHIGHHDKTVHEGKWAENADWCYWDYPLIELEGKTMGIIGFGRIGQAEGRIAKALGMNVIAYDLYPNESGRVIADYVTLDELFANSDVISLHCNLTPENTEMINRNNIAKMKDGVILLNNARGQLVNEADLADALASRKVAAAGLDVVSTEPIKADNPLLSVPNCIITPHISWAPKESRSRIMD
;
A
#
# COMPACT_ATOMS: atom_id res chain seq x y z
N VAL A 1 -3.51 -19.12 -0.01
CA VAL A 1 -3.38 -20.52 -0.45
C VAL A 1 -4.77 -21.13 -0.51
N GLU A 2 -5.13 -21.67 -1.68
CA GLU A 2 -6.40 -22.37 -1.85
C GLU A 2 -6.40 -23.64 -0.98
N SER A 3 -7.41 -23.79 -0.13
CA SER A 3 -7.57 -24.97 0.74
C SER A 3 -8.73 -25.82 0.22
N PRO A 4 -8.59 -27.14 0.11
CA PRO A 4 -9.70 -28.04 -0.26
C PRO A 4 -10.90 -27.91 0.71
N LEU A 5 -10.66 -27.45 1.93
CA LEU A 5 -11.70 -27.22 2.93
C LEU A 5 -12.62 -26.01 2.62
N ILE A 6 -12.27 -25.13 1.69
CA ILE A 6 -13.07 -23.93 1.39
C ILE A 6 -14.43 -24.34 0.86
N ALA A 7 -14.46 -25.19 -0.17
CA ALA A 7 -15.71 -25.70 -0.74
C ALA A 7 -16.52 -26.52 0.26
N GLU A 8 -15.86 -27.34 1.09
CA GLU A 8 -16.52 -28.11 2.14
C GLU A 8 -17.22 -27.21 3.16
N ARG A 9 -16.54 -26.13 3.59
CA ARG A 9 -17.09 -25.15 4.53
C ARG A 9 -18.23 -24.32 3.96
N ILE A 10 -18.17 -23.98 2.67
CA ILE A 10 -19.26 -23.30 1.97
C ILE A 10 -20.48 -24.23 1.88
N SER A 11 -20.25 -25.50 1.57
CA SER A 11 -21.31 -26.51 1.48
C SER A 11 -22.49 -26.04 0.61
N ASN A 12 -23.67 -25.94 1.17
CA ASN A 12 -24.91 -25.55 0.50
C ASN A 12 -25.27 -24.07 0.68
N ALA A 13 -24.35 -23.23 1.12
CA ALA A 13 -24.62 -21.81 1.33
C ALA A 13 -24.95 -21.11 0.02
N GLU A 14 -25.99 -20.27 0.04
CA GLU A 14 -26.37 -19.42 -1.09
C GLU A 14 -25.63 -18.07 -1.07
N ILE A 15 -25.23 -17.60 0.11
CA ILE A 15 -24.49 -16.33 0.31
C ILE A 15 -23.17 -16.65 0.98
N VAL A 16 -22.08 -16.21 0.34
CA VAL A 16 -20.72 -16.37 0.84
C VAL A 16 -20.17 -15.00 1.23
N ILE A 17 -19.81 -14.85 2.49
CA ILE A 17 -19.14 -13.64 2.99
C ILE A 17 -17.67 -14.01 3.22
N THR A 18 -16.75 -13.29 2.58
CA THR A 18 -15.31 -13.53 2.69
C THR A 18 -14.54 -12.22 2.88
N ASN A 19 -13.33 -12.31 3.40
CA ASN A 19 -12.37 -11.19 3.43
C ASN A 19 -11.10 -11.55 2.67
N LYS A 20 -10.34 -12.55 3.15
CA LYS A 20 -9.04 -12.97 2.59
C LYS A 20 -9.07 -14.41 2.06
N THR A 21 -10.14 -15.15 2.28
CA THR A 21 -10.26 -16.53 1.78
C THR A 21 -10.50 -16.50 0.27
N PRO A 22 -9.65 -17.13 -0.54
CA PRO A 22 -9.81 -17.14 -1.99
C PRO A 22 -11.06 -17.97 -2.41
N ILE A 23 -11.83 -17.42 -3.33
CA ILE A 23 -12.95 -18.10 -3.97
C ILE A 23 -12.61 -18.25 -5.45
N SER A 24 -11.99 -19.37 -5.78
CA SER A 24 -11.53 -19.68 -7.13
C SER A 24 -12.65 -20.24 -8.00
N ARG A 25 -12.37 -20.38 -9.29
CA ARG A 25 -13.22 -21.10 -10.27
C ARG A 25 -13.59 -22.49 -9.74
N THR A 26 -12.59 -23.24 -9.25
CA THR A 26 -12.80 -24.59 -8.71
C THR A 26 -13.73 -24.59 -7.50
N THR A 27 -13.63 -23.58 -6.64
CA THR A 27 -14.53 -23.43 -5.47
C THR A 27 -15.95 -23.13 -5.93
N ILE A 28 -16.14 -22.24 -6.90
CA ILE A 28 -17.46 -21.90 -7.47
C ILE A 28 -18.11 -23.13 -8.10
N ASP A 29 -17.37 -23.91 -8.88
CA ASP A 29 -17.90 -25.13 -9.52
C ASP A 29 -18.34 -26.20 -8.50
N LYS A 30 -17.62 -26.31 -7.36
CA LYS A 30 -17.96 -27.24 -6.29
C LYS A 30 -19.14 -26.79 -5.41
N CYS A 31 -19.52 -25.52 -5.50
CA CYS A 31 -20.57 -24.93 -4.67
C CYS A 31 -21.67 -24.30 -5.54
N PRO A 32 -22.48 -25.10 -6.26
CA PRO A 32 -23.43 -24.63 -7.27
C PRO A 32 -24.61 -23.82 -6.68
N ASN A 33 -24.77 -23.83 -5.36
CA ASN A 33 -25.85 -23.08 -4.69
C ASN A 33 -25.51 -21.62 -4.42
N ILE A 34 -24.27 -21.18 -4.66
CA ILE A 34 -23.85 -19.78 -4.43
C ILE A 34 -24.62 -18.85 -5.37
N ARG A 35 -25.26 -17.84 -4.79
CA ARG A 35 -26.04 -16.79 -5.48
C ARG A 35 -25.49 -15.40 -5.27
N LEU A 36 -24.65 -15.20 -4.24
CA LEU A 36 -23.99 -13.93 -3.92
C LEU A 36 -22.67 -14.18 -3.23
N ILE A 37 -21.64 -13.44 -3.64
CA ILE A 37 -20.35 -13.38 -2.91
C ILE A 37 -20.15 -11.94 -2.45
N ALA A 38 -20.02 -11.74 -1.12
CA ALA A 38 -19.73 -10.45 -0.50
C ALA A 38 -18.30 -10.43 0.06
N VAL A 39 -17.48 -9.49 -0.43
CA VAL A 39 -16.10 -9.34 0.02
C VAL A 39 -16.03 -8.19 1.03
N LEU A 40 -15.72 -8.50 2.29
CA LEU A 40 -15.53 -7.51 3.37
C LEU A 40 -14.15 -6.82 3.23
N ALA A 41 -13.92 -6.19 2.09
CA ALA A 41 -12.71 -5.45 1.76
C ALA A 41 -12.98 -4.51 0.57
N THR A 42 -12.09 -3.53 0.35
CA THR A 42 -12.08 -2.73 -0.89
C THR A 42 -11.59 -3.59 -2.07
N GLY A 43 -10.49 -4.33 -1.88
CA GLY A 43 -9.95 -5.23 -2.90
C GLY A 43 -10.71 -6.57 -2.93
N TYR A 44 -11.15 -6.98 -4.09
CA TYR A 44 -11.94 -8.20 -4.33
C TYR A 44 -11.22 -9.25 -5.20
N ASN A 45 -9.93 -9.06 -5.44
CA ASN A 45 -9.10 -9.98 -6.22
C ASN A 45 -8.92 -11.37 -5.58
N VAL A 46 -9.42 -11.60 -4.38
CA VAL A 46 -9.54 -12.93 -3.75
C VAL A 46 -10.62 -13.80 -4.39
N VAL A 47 -11.52 -13.22 -5.19
CA VAL A 47 -12.58 -13.92 -5.90
C VAL A 47 -12.27 -13.92 -7.39
N ASP A 48 -12.44 -15.08 -8.07
CA ASP A 48 -12.51 -15.13 -9.54
C ASP A 48 -13.83 -14.50 -9.99
N TYR A 49 -13.88 -13.17 -9.93
CA TYR A 49 -15.10 -12.40 -10.19
C TYR A 49 -15.54 -12.46 -11.67
N ASN A 50 -14.59 -12.68 -12.60
CA ASN A 50 -14.93 -12.89 -14.02
C ASN A 50 -15.70 -14.19 -14.19
N TYR A 51 -15.21 -15.27 -13.58
CA TYR A 51 -15.90 -16.55 -13.63
C TYR A 51 -17.23 -16.53 -12.85
N ALA A 52 -17.28 -15.85 -11.72
CA ALA A 52 -18.53 -15.64 -11.00
C ALA A 52 -19.58 -14.94 -11.88
N ALA A 53 -19.17 -13.91 -12.64
CA ALA A 53 -20.04 -13.22 -13.59
C ALA A 53 -20.51 -14.14 -14.74
N GLU A 54 -19.65 -15.01 -15.29
CA GLU A 54 -20.03 -16.03 -16.29
C GLU A 54 -21.13 -16.98 -15.76
N LYS A 55 -21.10 -17.26 -14.44
CA LYS A 55 -22.11 -18.08 -13.75
C LYS A 55 -23.33 -17.29 -13.28
N GLY A 56 -23.40 -15.99 -13.52
CA GLY A 56 -24.48 -15.13 -13.05
C GLY A 56 -24.48 -14.86 -11.56
N ILE A 57 -23.33 -15.05 -10.89
CA ILE A 57 -23.15 -14.83 -9.44
C ILE A 57 -22.61 -13.42 -9.24
N PRO A 58 -23.35 -12.48 -8.63
CA PRO A 58 -22.85 -11.16 -8.32
C PRO A 58 -21.77 -11.22 -7.24
N VAL A 59 -20.73 -10.40 -7.41
CA VAL A 59 -19.68 -10.17 -6.41
C VAL A 59 -19.75 -8.71 -5.98
N VAL A 60 -19.94 -8.48 -4.68
CA VAL A 60 -20.02 -7.13 -4.09
C VAL A 60 -18.87 -6.93 -3.10
N ASN A 61 -18.48 -5.66 -2.89
CA ASN A 61 -17.40 -5.29 -1.97
C ASN A 61 -17.78 -4.04 -1.16
N VAL A 62 -16.89 -3.63 -0.21
CA VAL A 62 -17.06 -2.41 0.59
C VAL A 62 -15.99 -1.40 0.17
N PRO A 63 -16.28 -0.48 -0.76
CA PRO A 63 -15.25 0.30 -1.46
C PRO A 63 -14.71 1.50 -0.68
N THR A 64 -15.35 1.96 0.40
CA THR A 64 -15.04 3.28 1.00
C THR A 64 -14.58 3.23 2.46
N TYR A 65 -14.72 2.10 3.14
CA TYR A 65 -14.46 2.00 4.59
C TYR A 65 -13.03 2.38 5.00
N GLY A 66 -12.04 2.09 4.14
CA GLY A 66 -10.62 2.24 4.43
C GLY A 66 -9.98 3.53 3.89
N THR A 67 -10.74 4.43 3.23
CA THR A 67 -10.14 5.59 2.55
C THR A 67 -9.32 6.47 3.49
N ALA A 68 -9.89 6.88 4.62
CA ALA A 68 -9.21 7.74 5.59
C ALA A 68 -8.07 7.00 6.32
N SER A 69 -8.30 5.74 6.70
CA SER A 69 -7.30 4.98 7.45
C SER A 69 -6.05 4.66 6.64
N VAL A 70 -6.21 4.25 5.37
CA VAL A 70 -5.08 3.91 4.50
C VAL A 70 -4.27 5.16 4.16
N SER A 71 -4.91 6.27 3.81
CA SER A 71 -4.21 7.53 3.53
C SER A 71 -3.47 8.06 4.78
N GLN A 72 -4.10 8.01 5.95
CA GLN A 72 -3.45 8.37 7.22
C GLN A 72 -2.25 7.47 7.52
N PHE A 73 -2.37 6.15 7.31
CA PHE A 73 -1.31 5.20 7.60
C PHE A 73 -0.11 5.38 6.65
N SER A 74 -0.35 5.65 5.37
CA SER A 74 0.70 5.95 4.39
C SER A 74 1.51 7.18 4.82
N ILE A 75 0.84 8.25 5.23
CA ILE A 75 1.50 9.44 5.77
C ILE A 75 2.23 9.14 7.09
N ALA A 76 1.70 8.29 7.95
CA ALA A 76 2.39 7.87 9.18
C ALA A 76 3.70 7.12 8.89
N LEU A 77 3.72 6.22 7.89
CA LEU A 77 4.95 5.58 7.40
C LEU A 77 5.94 6.62 6.86
N LEU A 78 5.48 7.59 6.07
CA LEU A 78 6.32 8.67 5.56
C LEU A 78 6.95 9.47 6.70
N LEU A 79 6.16 9.88 7.69
CA LEU A 79 6.65 10.66 8.82
C LEU A 79 7.62 9.86 9.71
N GLU A 80 7.41 8.55 9.88
CA GLU A 80 8.36 7.68 10.58
C GLU A 80 9.69 7.57 9.83
N ILE A 81 9.64 7.45 8.49
CA ILE A 81 10.85 7.49 7.64
C ILE A 81 11.58 8.83 7.78
N CYS A 82 10.84 9.95 7.81
CA CYS A 82 11.42 11.29 7.88
C CYS A 82 12.04 11.61 9.24
N HIS A 83 11.48 11.08 10.31
CA HIS A 83 11.81 11.56 11.68
C HIS A 83 12.32 10.47 12.61
N HIS A 84 12.17 9.18 12.27
CA HIS A 84 12.62 8.05 13.11
C HIS A 84 12.15 8.18 14.58
N ILE A 85 10.87 8.54 14.77
CA ILE A 85 10.30 8.84 16.08
C ILE A 85 10.41 7.64 17.02
N GLY A 86 10.05 6.45 16.52
CA GLY A 86 10.11 5.22 17.29
C GLY A 86 11.53 4.86 17.73
N HIS A 87 12.55 5.13 16.89
CA HIS A 87 13.95 4.92 17.25
C HIS A 87 14.38 5.89 18.36
N HIS A 88 14.11 7.19 18.21
CA HIS A 88 14.53 8.20 19.19
C HIS A 88 13.81 8.02 20.53
N ASP A 89 12.52 7.70 20.53
CA ASP A 89 11.78 7.35 21.75
C ASP A 89 12.44 6.17 22.48
N LYS A 90 12.74 5.09 21.77
CA LYS A 90 13.41 3.92 22.34
C LYS A 90 14.76 4.28 22.97
N THR A 91 15.60 5.02 22.26
CA THR A 91 16.94 5.38 22.78
C THR A 91 16.90 6.34 23.98
N VAL A 92 15.87 7.20 24.04
CA VAL A 92 15.62 8.04 25.24
C VAL A 92 15.28 7.18 26.45
N HIS A 93 14.40 6.19 26.30
CA HIS A 93 14.06 5.25 27.39
C HIS A 93 15.21 4.34 27.78
N GLU A 94 16.15 4.06 26.89
CA GLU A 94 17.40 3.34 27.16
C GLU A 94 18.45 4.22 27.89
N GLY A 95 18.15 5.50 28.17
CA GLY A 95 19.01 6.40 28.93
C GLY A 95 19.95 7.27 28.09
N LYS A 96 19.98 7.13 26.76
CA LYS A 96 20.92 7.82 25.89
C LYS A 96 20.88 9.34 26.04
N TRP A 97 19.69 9.92 26.23
CA TRP A 97 19.59 11.38 26.42
C TRP A 97 20.05 11.83 27.78
N ALA A 98 19.79 11.05 28.84
CA ALA A 98 20.25 11.36 30.20
C ALA A 98 21.78 11.35 30.32
N GLU A 99 22.46 10.53 29.50
CA GLU A 99 23.92 10.40 29.48
C GLU A 99 24.58 11.26 28.39
N ASN A 100 23.79 12.02 27.61
CA ASN A 100 24.32 12.81 26.49
C ASN A 100 24.97 14.12 27.03
N ALA A 101 26.14 14.45 26.49
CA ALA A 101 26.83 15.69 26.83
C ALA A 101 26.13 16.95 26.28
N ASP A 102 25.43 16.81 25.14
CA ASP A 102 24.68 17.88 24.49
C ASP A 102 23.20 17.86 24.91
N TRP A 103 22.53 18.99 24.80
CA TRP A 103 21.11 19.13 25.16
C TRP A 103 20.16 18.37 24.24
N CYS A 104 20.58 17.96 23.02
CA CYS A 104 19.85 17.12 22.09
C CYS A 104 20.78 16.21 21.28
N TYR A 105 20.22 15.23 20.60
CA TYR A 105 20.92 14.39 19.63
C TYR A 105 19.94 13.90 18.55
N TRP A 106 20.50 13.50 17.42
CA TRP A 106 19.79 12.75 16.38
C TRP A 106 20.74 11.72 15.77
N ASP A 107 20.22 10.52 15.50
CA ASP A 107 21.02 9.39 14.99
C ASP A 107 20.94 9.26 13.47
N TYR A 108 19.94 9.90 12.85
CA TYR A 108 19.66 9.85 11.41
C TYR A 108 19.43 11.26 10.88
N PRO A 109 19.76 11.53 9.60
CA PRO A 109 19.32 12.75 8.94
C PRO A 109 17.80 12.88 8.98
N LEU A 110 17.29 13.97 9.53
CA LEU A 110 15.87 14.26 9.56
C LEU A 110 15.46 14.97 8.25
N ILE A 111 14.24 14.71 7.77
CA ILE A 111 13.75 15.20 6.48
C ILE A 111 12.52 16.08 6.72
N GLU A 112 12.56 17.30 6.18
CA GLU A 112 11.41 18.19 6.10
C GLU A 112 10.70 18.00 4.75
N LEU A 113 9.37 17.97 4.76
CA LEU A 113 8.55 17.66 3.59
C LEU A 113 8.12 18.90 2.79
N GLU A 114 8.17 20.09 3.40
CA GLU A 114 7.79 21.34 2.73
C GLU A 114 8.58 21.54 1.42
N GLY A 115 7.86 21.86 0.34
CA GLY A 115 8.43 22.08 -0.98
C GLY A 115 8.83 20.80 -1.74
N LYS A 116 8.85 19.62 -1.10
CA LYS A 116 9.11 18.35 -1.80
C LYS A 116 7.89 17.91 -2.62
N THR A 117 8.12 17.05 -3.60
CA THR A 117 7.08 16.55 -4.49
C THR A 117 6.70 15.12 -4.13
N MET A 118 5.40 14.90 -3.88
CA MET A 118 4.80 13.59 -3.77
C MET A 118 4.15 13.19 -5.09
N GLY A 119 4.61 12.11 -5.71
CA GLY A 119 4.01 11.47 -6.86
C GLY A 119 3.10 10.32 -6.42
N ILE A 120 1.83 10.36 -6.80
CA ILE A 120 0.83 9.36 -6.41
C ILE A 120 0.41 8.56 -7.64
N ILE A 121 0.64 7.25 -7.61
CA ILE A 121 0.23 6.33 -8.67
C ILE A 121 -1.07 5.64 -8.26
N GLY A 122 -2.16 5.93 -9.00
CA GLY A 122 -3.52 5.56 -8.64
C GLY A 122 -4.19 6.67 -7.84
N PHE A 123 -4.77 7.64 -8.53
CA PHE A 123 -5.34 8.85 -7.91
C PHE A 123 -6.85 8.77 -7.75
N GLY A 124 -7.28 7.59 -7.24
CA GLY A 124 -8.65 7.34 -6.80
C GLY A 124 -8.95 7.92 -5.41
N ARG A 125 -9.92 7.35 -4.69
CA ARG A 125 -10.35 7.87 -3.36
C ARG A 125 -9.21 7.97 -2.35
N ILE A 126 -8.37 6.93 -2.25
CA ILE A 126 -7.27 6.87 -1.27
C ILE A 126 -6.15 7.82 -1.68
N GLY A 127 -5.70 7.77 -2.95
CA GLY A 127 -4.65 8.67 -3.45
C GLY A 127 -5.03 10.15 -3.33
N GLN A 128 -6.30 10.51 -3.63
CA GLN A 128 -6.78 11.88 -3.43
C GLN A 128 -6.83 12.29 -1.95
N ALA A 129 -7.18 11.36 -1.04
CA ALA A 129 -7.17 11.64 0.40
C ALA A 129 -5.73 11.85 0.90
N GLU A 130 -4.78 11.03 0.49
CA GLU A 130 -3.36 11.21 0.81
C GLU A 130 -2.81 12.51 0.21
N GLY A 131 -3.13 12.82 -1.06
CA GLY A 131 -2.70 14.05 -1.70
C GLY A 131 -3.15 15.31 -0.97
N ARG A 132 -4.37 15.32 -0.38
CA ARG A 132 -4.82 16.45 0.46
C ARG A 132 -3.97 16.59 1.73
N ILE A 133 -3.61 15.47 2.37
CA ILE A 133 -2.75 15.49 3.57
C ILE A 133 -1.34 15.96 3.19
N ALA A 134 -0.78 15.46 2.10
CA ALA A 134 0.53 15.88 1.60
C ALA A 134 0.57 17.39 1.31
N LYS A 135 -0.47 17.94 0.69
CA LYS A 135 -0.58 19.41 0.51
C LYS A 135 -0.63 20.18 1.82
N ALA A 136 -1.31 19.64 2.84
CA ALA A 136 -1.35 20.27 4.17
C ALA A 136 0.01 20.24 4.88
N LEU A 137 0.91 19.32 4.49
CA LEU A 137 2.31 19.26 4.92
C LEU A 137 3.25 20.13 4.06
N GLY A 138 2.71 20.98 3.17
CA GLY A 138 3.49 21.87 2.31
C GLY A 138 4.10 21.19 1.07
N MET A 139 3.73 19.96 0.76
CA MET A 139 4.24 19.26 -0.42
C MET A 139 3.55 19.70 -1.71
N ASN A 140 4.28 19.62 -2.83
CA ASN A 140 3.71 19.59 -4.18
C ASN A 140 3.16 18.18 -4.44
N VAL A 141 2.01 18.08 -5.13
CA VAL A 141 1.42 16.78 -5.46
C VAL A 141 1.22 16.66 -6.95
N ILE A 142 1.79 15.60 -7.53
CA ILE A 142 1.56 15.17 -8.91
C ILE A 142 0.98 13.76 -8.90
N ALA A 143 0.19 13.43 -9.92
CA ALA A 143 -0.53 12.16 -9.95
C ALA A 143 -0.47 11.48 -11.32
N TYR A 144 -0.47 10.16 -11.30
CA TYR A 144 -0.71 9.33 -12.47
C TYR A 144 -1.91 8.43 -12.23
N ASP A 145 -2.86 8.45 -13.15
CA ASP A 145 -4.01 7.54 -13.17
C ASP A 145 -4.43 7.26 -14.60
N LEU A 146 -4.94 6.06 -14.86
CA LEU A 146 -5.49 5.71 -16.18
C LEU A 146 -6.80 6.47 -16.47
N TYR A 147 -7.49 6.94 -15.42
CA TYR A 147 -8.78 7.61 -15.51
C TYR A 147 -8.77 8.93 -14.73
N PRO A 148 -8.04 9.96 -15.22
CA PRO A 148 -8.04 11.28 -14.60
C PRO A 148 -9.44 11.84 -14.45
N ASN A 149 -9.72 12.51 -13.33
CA ASN A 149 -11.03 13.07 -13.03
C ASN A 149 -10.93 14.49 -12.43
N GLU A 150 -12.02 15.24 -12.51
CA GLU A 150 -12.05 16.65 -12.07
C GLU A 150 -11.77 16.81 -10.56
N SER A 151 -12.26 15.90 -9.72
CA SER A 151 -11.98 15.95 -8.28
C SER A 151 -10.49 15.78 -7.95
N GLY A 152 -9.77 15.02 -8.77
CA GLY A 152 -8.33 14.87 -8.67
C GLY A 152 -7.57 16.11 -9.15
N ARG A 153 -8.01 16.76 -10.25
CA ARG A 153 -7.37 17.97 -10.80
C ARG A 153 -7.35 19.15 -9.83
N VAL A 154 -8.29 19.21 -8.89
CA VAL A 154 -8.30 20.22 -7.82
C VAL A 154 -7.17 20.00 -6.80
N ILE A 155 -6.64 18.78 -6.72
CA ILE A 155 -5.66 18.38 -5.71
C ILE A 155 -4.26 18.30 -6.31
N ALA A 156 -4.12 17.75 -7.51
CA ALA A 156 -2.83 17.42 -8.12
C ALA A 156 -2.85 17.67 -9.65
N ASP A 157 -1.68 17.93 -10.21
CA ASP A 157 -1.48 17.89 -11.64
C ASP A 157 -1.28 16.44 -12.10
N TYR A 158 -2.07 16.02 -13.11
CA TYR A 158 -1.87 14.72 -13.74
C TYR A 158 -0.72 14.79 -14.73
N VAL A 159 0.21 13.86 -14.59
CA VAL A 159 1.42 13.73 -15.40
C VAL A 159 1.55 12.31 -15.96
N THR A 160 2.46 12.11 -16.90
CA THR A 160 2.83 10.77 -17.36
C THR A 160 3.57 10.01 -16.26
N LEU A 161 3.61 8.68 -16.36
CA LEU A 161 4.29 7.84 -15.37
C LEU A 161 5.80 8.16 -15.30
N ASP A 162 6.44 8.41 -16.47
CA ASP A 162 7.86 8.75 -16.54
C ASP A 162 8.15 10.14 -15.92
N GLU A 163 7.28 11.12 -16.14
CA GLU A 163 7.37 12.43 -15.47
C GLU A 163 7.19 12.30 -13.96
N LEU A 164 6.26 11.45 -13.50
CA LEU A 164 6.08 11.20 -12.08
C LEU A 164 7.34 10.60 -11.46
N PHE A 165 7.93 9.57 -12.08
CA PHE A 165 9.17 8.98 -11.60
C PHE A 165 10.31 10.02 -11.53
N ALA A 166 10.49 10.82 -12.57
CA ALA A 166 11.59 11.78 -12.66
C ALA A 166 11.46 12.97 -11.69
N ASN A 167 10.25 13.33 -11.27
CA ASN A 167 10.03 14.57 -10.51
C ASN A 167 9.67 14.35 -9.04
N SER A 168 9.42 13.10 -8.59
CA SER A 168 8.98 12.83 -7.23
C SER A 168 10.13 12.63 -6.25
N ASP A 169 10.02 13.24 -5.08
CA ASP A 169 10.86 12.96 -3.90
C ASP A 169 10.28 11.80 -3.06
N VAL A 170 8.94 11.65 -3.11
CA VAL A 170 8.19 10.56 -2.49
C VAL A 170 7.24 10.00 -3.55
N ILE A 171 7.20 8.67 -3.70
CA ILE A 171 6.25 7.98 -4.59
C ILE A 171 5.35 7.09 -3.72
N SER A 172 4.03 7.25 -3.86
CA SER A 172 3.03 6.47 -3.14
C SER A 172 2.13 5.69 -4.11
N LEU A 173 1.92 4.41 -3.81
CA LEU A 173 1.16 3.49 -4.66
C LEU A 173 -0.25 3.25 -4.08
N HIS A 174 -1.28 3.57 -4.88
CA HIS A 174 -2.70 3.36 -4.57
C HIS A 174 -3.50 2.79 -5.74
N CYS A 175 -2.83 2.35 -6.80
CA CYS A 175 -3.47 1.72 -7.95
C CYS A 175 -3.88 0.27 -7.66
N ASN A 176 -4.89 -0.21 -8.39
CA ASN A 176 -5.23 -1.63 -8.40
C ASN A 176 -4.12 -2.44 -9.08
N LEU A 177 -3.95 -3.68 -8.64
CA LEU A 177 -3.08 -4.64 -9.32
C LEU A 177 -3.78 -5.18 -10.57
N THR A 178 -3.07 -5.14 -11.70
CA THR A 178 -3.47 -5.76 -12.98
C THR A 178 -2.28 -6.53 -13.55
N PRO A 179 -2.48 -7.40 -14.56
CA PRO A 179 -1.36 -8.07 -15.23
C PRO A 179 -0.33 -7.07 -15.81
N GLU A 180 -0.81 -5.92 -16.33
CA GLU A 180 0.00 -4.92 -17.02
C GLU A 180 0.90 -4.11 -16.07
N ASN A 181 0.51 -3.96 -14.79
CA ASN A 181 1.27 -3.19 -13.81
C ASN A 181 1.95 -4.07 -12.75
N THR A 182 1.90 -5.39 -12.90
CA THR A 182 2.67 -6.30 -12.04
C THR A 182 4.14 -5.97 -12.16
N GLU A 183 4.82 -5.81 -10.99
CA GLU A 183 6.22 -5.40 -10.89
C GLU A 183 6.52 -4.09 -11.64
N MET A 184 5.58 -3.15 -11.67
CA MET A 184 5.83 -1.84 -12.28
C MET A 184 6.96 -1.07 -11.58
N ILE A 185 7.19 -1.29 -10.29
CA ILE A 185 8.36 -0.80 -9.58
C ILE A 185 9.44 -1.87 -9.68
N ASN A 186 10.28 -1.73 -10.69
CA ASN A 186 11.39 -2.61 -11.01
C ASN A 186 12.65 -1.79 -11.30
N ARG A 187 13.77 -2.45 -11.53
CA ARG A 187 15.07 -1.82 -11.78
C ARG A 187 15.04 -0.75 -12.86
N ASN A 188 14.30 -0.98 -13.97
CA ASN A 188 14.25 -0.05 -15.09
C ASN A 188 13.49 1.24 -14.70
N ASN A 189 12.38 1.12 -13.99
CA ASN A 189 11.60 2.27 -13.55
C ASN A 189 12.24 2.96 -12.34
N ILE A 190 12.86 2.22 -11.43
CA ILE A 190 13.65 2.77 -10.32
C ILE A 190 14.81 3.64 -10.88
N ALA A 191 15.45 3.22 -11.97
CA ALA A 191 16.52 4.01 -12.59
C ALA A 191 16.06 5.39 -13.08
N LYS A 192 14.77 5.56 -13.43
CA LYS A 192 14.17 6.84 -13.84
C LYS A 192 13.85 7.79 -12.67
N MET A 193 13.78 7.25 -11.44
CA MET A 193 13.43 8.01 -10.24
C MET A 193 14.58 8.91 -9.80
N LYS A 194 14.28 9.91 -8.98
CA LYS A 194 15.32 10.71 -8.31
C LYS A 194 16.20 9.83 -7.43
N ASP A 195 17.48 10.18 -7.30
CA ASP A 195 18.34 9.58 -6.29
C ASP A 195 17.84 9.99 -4.89
N GLY A 196 17.72 9.00 -4.01
CA GLY A 196 17.22 9.25 -2.67
C GLY A 196 15.69 9.35 -2.57
N VAL A 197 14.94 8.89 -3.57
CA VAL A 197 13.47 8.82 -3.52
C VAL A 197 12.99 7.94 -2.37
N ILE A 198 11.85 8.29 -1.77
CA ILE A 198 11.14 7.47 -0.78
C ILE A 198 9.97 6.75 -1.49
N LEU A 199 9.82 5.45 -1.24
CA LEU A 199 8.72 4.66 -1.81
C LEU A 199 7.74 4.23 -0.72
N LEU A 200 6.44 4.45 -0.96
CA LEU A 200 5.34 4.00 -0.09
C LEU A 200 4.44 3.03 -0.86
N ASN A 201 4.09 1.90 -0.24
CA ASN A 201 3.15 0.96 -0.84
C ASN A 201 2.13 0.44 0.19
N ASN A 202 0.91 0.96 0.11
CA ASN A 202 -0.26 0.52 0.86
C ASN A 202 -1.33 -0.09 -0.06
N ALA A 203 -0.96 -0.45 -1.30
CA ALA A 203 -1.86 -1.00 -2.31
C ALA A 203 -1.74 -2.52 -2.44
N ARG A 204 -0.77 -2.99 -3.20
CA ARG A 204 -0.50 -4.43 -3.42
C ARG A 204 0.99 -4.68 -3.54
N GLY A 205 1.49 -5.72 -2.88
CA GLY A 205 2.92 -6.07 -2.89
C GLY A 205 3.44 -6.42 -4.28
N GLN A 206 2.62 -7.08 -5.10
CA GLN A 206 2.98 -7.49 -6.46
C GLN A 206 3.21 -6.32 -7.44
N LEU A 207 2.91 -5.07 -7.06
CA LEU A 207 3.30 -3.88 -7.84
C LEU A 207 4.81 -3.64 -7.82
N VAL A 208 5.54 -4.28 -6.91
CA VAL A 208 6.96 -4.06 -6.66
C VAL A 208 7.73 -5.36 -6.89
N ASN A 209 8.79 -5.30 -7.68
CA ASN A 209 9.81 -6.33 -7.70
C ASN A 209 10.69 -6.17 -6.44
N GLU A 210 10.52 -7.06 -5.47
CA GLU A 210 11.12 -6.94 -4.13
C GLU A 210 12.65 -7.08 -4.16
N ALA A 211 13.21 -7.86 -5.08
CA ALA A 211 14.66 -8.00 -5.24
C ALA A 211 15.26 -6.69 -5.80
N ASP A 212 14.66 -6.12 -6.83
CA ASP A 212 15.12 -4.86 -7.42
C ASP A 212 15.00 -3.69 -6.43
N LEU A 213 13.93 -3.67 -5.60
CA LEU A 213 13.77 -2.68 -4.54
C LEU A 213 14.83 -2.86 -3.44
N ALA A 214 15.14 -4.10 -3.02
CA ALA A 214 16.16 -4.37 -2.02
C ALA A 214 17.55 -3.90 -2.50
N ASP A 215 17.92 -4.16 -3.76
CA ASP A 215 19.14 -3.65 -4.38
C ASP A 215 19.18 -2.10 -4.39
N ALA A 216 18.06 -1.48 -4.73
CA ALA A 216 17.93 -0.02 -4.77
C ALA A 216 18.01 0.63 -3.38
N LEU A 217 17.47 -0.02 -2.35
CA LEU A 217 17.59 0.40 -0.96
C LEU A 217 19.03 0.26 -0.45
N ALA A 218 19.68 -0.86 -0.77
CA ALA A 218 21.08 -1.10 -0.39
C ALA A 218 22.03 -0.08 -1.03
N SER A 219 21.81 0.28 -2.31
CA SER A 219 22.59 1.29 -3.03
C SER A 219 22.20 2.73 -2.71
N ARG A 220 21.16 2.97 -1.92
CA ARG A 220 20.59 4.29 -1.63
C ARG A 220 20.00 5.03 -2.85
N LYS A 221 19.79 4.37 -3.97
CA LYS A 221 19.00 4.91 -5.08
C LYS A 221 17.57 5.19 -4.61
N VAL A 222 17.00 4.29 -3.80
CA VAL A 222 15.84 4.52 -2.96
C VAL A 222 16.34 4.74 -1.53
N ALA A 223 16.09 5.92 -0.97
CA ALA A 223 16.59 6.26 0.37
C ALA A 223 15.94 5.41 1.45
N ALA A 224 14.63 5.21 1.34
CA ALA A 224 13.85 4.38 2.25
C ALA A 224 12.54 3.91 1.59
N ALA A 225 11.96 2.85 2.15
CA ALA A 225 10.63 2.38 1.77
C ALA A 225 9.74 2.15 2.99
N GLY A 226 8.44 2.47 2.86
CA GLY A 226 7.38 2.14 3.80
C GLY A 226 6.35 1.26 3.13
N LEU A 227 6.28 -0.01 3.54
CA LEU A 227 5.47 -1.03 2.88
C LEU A 227 4.49 -1.66 3.87
N ASP A 228 3.20 -1.51 3.62
CA ASP A 228 2.18 -2.26 4.39
C ASP A 228 1.80 -3.59 3.72
N VAL A 229 2.32 -3.83 2.52
CA VAL A 229 2.02 -5.01 1.71
C VAL A 229 3.29 -5.57 1.08
N VAL A 230 3.33 -6.89 0.88
CA VAL A 230 4.42 -7.62 0.22
C VAL A 230 3.84 -8.59 -0.83
N SER A 231 4.70 -9.06 -1.75
CA SER A 231 4.29 -9.90 -2.88
C SER A 231 3.62 -11.21 -2.47
N THR A 232 4.05 -11.77 -1.34
CA THR A 232 3.47 -12.97 -0.73
C THR A 232 3.15 -12.70 0.74
N GLU A 233 1.88 -12.80 1.11
CA GLU A 233 1.38 -12.59 2.46
C GLU A 233 0.82 -13.88 3.06
N PRO A 234 1.21 -14.28 4.29
CA PRO A 234 2.22 -13.64 5.13
C PRO A 234 3.60 -13.61 4.51
N ILE A 235 4.44 -12.62 4.91
CA ILE A 235 5.80 -12.46 4.40
C ILE A 235 6.63 -13.73 4.61
N LYS A 236 7.42 -14.12 3.61
CA LYS A 236 8.33 -15.25 3.74
C LYS A 236 9.59 -14.84 4.49
N ALA A 237 10.18 -15.78 5.25
CA ALA A 237 11.39 -15.52 6.02
C ALA A 237 12.63 -15.18 5.15
N ASP A 238 12.63 -15.60 3.89
CA ASP A 238 13.69 -15.34 2.91
C ASP A 238 13.42 -14.10 2.03
N ASN A 239 12.41 -13.30 2.36
CA ASN A 239 12.11 -12.08 1.61
C ASN A 239 13.29 -11.10 1.71
N PRO A 240 13.83 -10.62 0.57
CA PRO A 240 15.05 -9.79 0.55
C PRO A 240 14.89 -8.46 1.27
N LEU A 241 13.66 -7.92 1.37
CA LEU A 241 13.37 -6.67 2.06
C LEU A 241 13.60 -6.74 3.57
N LEU A 242 13.59 -7.94 4.17
CA LEU A 242 13.87 -8.12 5.60
C LEU A 242 15.34 -7.87 5.96
N SER A 243 16.24 -7.91 4.98
CA SER A 243 17.68 -7.71 5.18
C SER A 243 18.14 -6.26 5.04
N VAL A 244 17.27 -5.35 4.57
CA VAL A 244 17.63 -3.94 4.36
C VAL A 244 17.08 -3.05 5.48
N PRO A 245 17.94 -2.27 6.18
CA PRO A 245 17.54 -1.55 7.39
C PRO A 245 16.67 -0.32 7.14
N ASN A 246 16.65 0.17 5.90
CA ASN A 246 15.89 1.37 5.48
C ASN A 246 14.54 1.01 4.83
N CYS A 247 13.98 -0.15 5.20
CA CYS A 247 12.65 -0.59 4.79
C CYS A 247 11.79 -0.82 6.03
N ILE A 248 10.73 -0.05 6.20
CA ILE A 248 9.70 -0.27 7.22
C ILE A 248 8.63 -1.16 6.60
N ILE A 249 8.35 -2.30 7.23
CA ILE A 249 7.34 -3.25 6.76
C ILE A 249 6.31 -3.44 7.88
N THR A 250 5.03 -3.30 7.54
CA THR A 250 3.90 -3.56 8.44
C THR A 250 3.02 -4.68 7.88
N PRO A 251 2.34 -5.46 8.73
CA PRO A 251 1.69 -6.70 8.31
C PRO A 251 0.28 -6.48 7.74
N HIS A 252 0.15 -5.62 6.71
CA HIS A 252 -1.09 -5.30 5.99
C HIS A 252 -2.21 -4.81 6.92
N ILE A 253 -1.91 -3.76 7.70
CA ILE A 253 -2.78 -3.23 8.76
C ILE A 253 -3.27 -1.80 8.53
N SER A 254 -2.95 -1.16 7.42
CA SER A 254 -3.39 0.21 7.11
C SER A 254 -4.93 0.37 7.11
N TRP A 255 -5.67 -0.73 6.89
CA TRP A 255 -7.13 -0.79 6.94
C TRP A 255 -7.70 -1.06 8.34
N ALA A 256 -6.88 -1.45 9.33
CA ALA A 256 -7.30 -2.09 10.58
C ALA A 256 -7.72 -1.17 11.75
N PRO A 257 -7.73 0.18 11.69
CA PRO A 257 -8.27 1.00 12.76
C PRO A 257 -9.69 0.58 13.14
N LYS A 258 -10.05 0.74 14.43
CA LYS A 258 -11.35 0.36 14.98
C LYS A 258 -12.50 0.98 14.17
N GLU A 259 -12.37 2.24 13.83
CA GLU A 259 -13.37 3.02 13.08
C GLU A 259 -13.59 2.45 11.66
N SER A 260 -12.51 2.02 10.99
CA SER A 260 -12.59 1.38 9.68
C SER A 260 -13.28 0.01 9.77
N ARG A 261 -12.92 -0.77 10.80
CA ARG A 261 -13.55 -2.07 11.04
C ARG A 261 -15.03 -1.96 11.40
N SER A 262 -15.45 -0.92 12.13
CA SER A 262 -16.88 -0.64 12.35
C SER A 262 -17.58 -0.35 11.02
N ARG A 263 -17.06 0.60 10.23
CA ARG A 263 -17.65 0.94 8.93
C ARG A 263 -17.77 -0.21 7.93
N ILE A 264 -16.96 -1.25 8.04
CA ILE A 264 -17.07 -2.41 7.15
C ILE A 264 -18.16 -3.37 7.61
N MET A 265 -18.57 -3.29 8.87
CA MET A 265 -19.61 -4.15 9.45
C MET A 265 -21.00 -3.50 9.35
N ASP A 266 -21.08 -2.17 9.27
CA ASP A 266 -22.29 -1.38 9.05
C ASP A 266 -22.73 -1.41 7.58
#